data_0b3d0ad1f3eb58c47cd3c2ede33af2c4
#
_entry.id   0b3d0ad1f3eb58c47cd3c2ede33af2c4
#
_cell.length_a   1.000
_cell.length_b   1.000
_cell.length_c   1.000
_cell.angle_alpha   90.00
_cell.angle_beta   90.00
_cell.angle_gamma   90.00
#
_symmetry.space_group_name_H-M   'P 1'
#
loop_
_entity.id
_entity.type
_entity.pdbx_description
1 polymer ?
#
loop_
_entity_poly.entity_id
_entity_poly.type
_entity_poly.pdbx_seq_one_letter_code
_entity_poly.pdbx_strand_id
1 'polypeptide(L)'
;HVVDLAIGHLKALNRHENDAGLHIYNLGTGTGYSVLDMVKAFEQANNIKIPYRLVARRPGDIATCYSDPSLAAKELNWTAQRGLEQMMKDTWNWQKNNPKGYRD
;
A
#
# COMPACT_ATOMS: atom_id res chain seq x y z
N HIS A 1 2.19 -0.75 2.40
CA HIS A 1 2.99 -1.96 2.13
C HIS A 1 2.22 -3.21 2.54
N VAL A 2 2.31 -4.29 1.75
CA VAL A 2 1.55 -5.53 2.00
C VAL A 2 1.82 -6.16 3.38
N VAL A 3 3.05 -6.08 3.87
CA VAL A 3 3.40 -6.57 5.22
C VAL A 3 2.75 -5.72 6.31
N ASP A 4 2.71 -4.41 6.16
CA ASP A 4 2.00 -3.54 7.12
C ASP A 4 0.49 -3.84 7.13
N LEU A 5 -0.07 -4.08 5.95
CA LEU A 5 -1.46 -4.50 5.80
C LEU A 5 -1.73 -5.84 6.52
N ALA A 6 -0.88 -6.83 6.33
CA ALA A 6 -1.00 -8.14 7.01
C ALA A 6 -0.91 -7.99 8.54
N ILE A 7 0.02 -7.17 9.04
CA ILE A 7 0.13 -6.87 10.48
C ILE A 7 -1.15 -6.20 10.99
N GLY A 8 -1.74 -5.29 10.21
CA GLY A 8 -3.01 -4.65 10.57
C GLY A 8 -4.15 -5.66 10.73
N HIS A 9 -4.25 -6.63 9.84
CA HIS A 9 -5.23 -7.71 9.96
C HIS A 9 -5.01 -8.56 11.22
N LEU A 10 -3.77 -8.95 11.50
CA LEU A 10 -3.46 -9.72 12.73
C LEU A 10 -3.82 -8.95 13.99
N LYS A 11 -3.53 -7.64 14.03
CA LYS A 11 -3.88 -6.80 15.17
C LYS A 11 -5.39 -6.65 15.33
N ALA A 12 -6.14 -6.52 14.24
CA ALA A 12 -7.60 -6.46 14.27
C ALA A 12 -8.19 -7.78 14.79
N LEU A 13 -7.72 -8.94 14.30
CA LEU A 13 -8.15 -10.24 14.79
C LEU A 13 -7.88 -10.40 16.29
N ASN A 14 -6.67 -10.12 16.74
CA ASN A 14 -6.32 -10.23 18.16
C ASN A 14 -7.13 -9.28 19.05
N ARG A 15 -7.43 -8.05 18.56
CA ARG A 15 -8.22 -7.06 19.30
C ARG A 15 -9.66 -7.50 19.52
N HIS A 16 -10.23 -8.21 18.54
CA HIS A 16 -11.64 -8.58 18.50
C HIS A 16 -11.88 -10.09 18.65
N GLU A 17 -10.91 -10.84 19.16
CA GLU A 17 -11.03 -12.30 19.34
C GLU A 17 -12.28 -12.72 20.13
N ASN A 18 -12.66 -11.90 21.11
CA ASN A 18 -13.81 -12.15 21.99
C ASN A 18 -14.91 -11.08 21.86
N ASP A 19 -14.91 -10.30 20.82
CA ASP A 19 -15.84 -9.21 20.57
C ASP A 19 -16.50 -9.38 19.21
N ALA A 20 -17.59 -10.14 19.16
CA ALA A 20 -18.34 -10.39 17.94
C ALA A 20 -19.07 -9.12 17.49
N GLY A 21 -18.86 -8.69 16.26
CA GLY A 21 -19.49 -7.52 15.68
C GLY A 21 -18.85 -7.06 14.38
N LEU A 22 -19.34 -5.96 13.83
CA LEU A 22 -18.76 -5.30 12.67
C LEU A 22 -17.79 -4.21 13.14
N HIS A 23 -16.50 -4.41 12.87
CA HIS A 23 -15.44 -3.46 13.17
C HIS A 23 -14.79 -3.00 11.87
N ILE A 24 -14.68 -1.70 11.65
CA ILE A 24 -14.20 -1.11 10.40
C ILE A 24 -12.96 -0.27 10.67
N TYR A 25 -11.85 -0.59 10.02
CA TYR A 25 -10.59 0.13 10.13
C TYR A 25 -10.04 0.49 8.74
N ASN A 26 -9.67 1.75 8.57
CA ASN A 26 -8.86 2.15 7.44
C ASN A 26 -7.39 1.89 7.76
N LEU A 27 -6.70 1.19 6.87
CA LEU A 27 -5.26 0.94 6.95
C LEU A 27 -4.56 1.67 5.81
N GLY A 28 -3.64 2.54 6.14
CA GLY A 28 -2.89 3.32 5.15
C GLY A 28 -1.80 4.16 5.80
N THR A 29 -1.06 4.89 4.99
CA THR A 29 0.01 5.78 5.46
C THR A 29 -0.49 7.13 5.93
N GLY A 30 -1.75 7.49 5.63
CA GLY A 30 -2.28 8.84 5.81
C GLY A 30 -1.74 9.86 4.78
N THR A 31 -0.96 9.41 3.81
CA THR A 31 -0.36 10.26 2.77
C THR A 31 -0.83 9.81 1.39
N GLY A 32 -1.25 10.77 0.57
CA GLY A 32 -1.61 10.54 -0.83
C GLY A 32 -0.39 10.65 -1.73
N TYR A 33 -0.36 9.83 -2.79
CA TYR A 33 0.66 9.87 -3.83
C TYR A 33 0.01 9.96 -5.20
N SER A 34 0.56 10.79 -6.08
CA SER A 34 0.17 10.77 -7.49
C SER A 34 0.78 9.56 -8.21
N VAL A 35 0.22 9.21 -9.37
CA VAL A 35 0.80 8.16 -10.23
C VAL A 35 2.23 8.52 -10.64
N LEU A 36 2.51 9.80 -10.91
CA LEU A 36 3.86 10.25 -11.25
C LEU A 36 4.83 10.16 -10.06
N ASP A 37 4.35 10.36 -8.82
CA ASP A 37 5.18 10.14 -7.63
C ASP A 37 5.54 8.67 -7.49
N MET A 38 4.59 7.76 -7.77
CA MET A 38 4.84 6.31 -7.77
C MET A 38 5.89 5.93 -8.83
N VAL A 39 5.77 6.45 -10.05
CA VAL A 39 6.75 6.20 -11.13
C VAL A 39 8.13 6.68 -10.72
N LYS A 40 8.25 7.93 -10.25
CA LYS A 40 9.53 8.51 -9.80
C LYS A 40 10.15 7.72 -8.65
N ALA A 41 9.34 7.37 -7.65
CA ALA A 41 9.80 6.59 -6.51
C ALA A 41 10.31 5.21 -6.94
N PHE A 42 9.64 4.55 -7.89
CA PHE A 42 10.09 3.27 -8.42
C PHE A 42 11.42 3.40 -9.17
N GLU A 43 11.55 4.40 -10.04
CA GLU A 43 12.78 4.68 -10.79
C GLU A 43 13.96 4.94 -9.85
N GLN A 44 13.75 5.78 -8.83
CA GLN A 44 14.77 6.11 -7.83
C GLN A 44 15.18 4.91 -6.98
N ALA A 45 14.19 4.17 -6.46
CA ALA A 45 14.45 3.04 -5.56
C ALA A 45 15.18 1.88 -6.23
N ASN A 46 14.99 1.71 -7.55
CA ASN A 46 15.49 0.55 -8.29
C ASN A 46 16.54 0.90 -9.35
N ASN A 47 16.85 2.18 -9.53
CA ASN A 47 17.74 2.69 -10.58
C ASN A 47 17.35 2.20 -12.00
N ILE A 48 16.05 2.28 -12.30
CA ILE A 48 15.45 1.81 -13.56
C ILE A 48 14.59 2.93 -14.13
N LYS A 49 14.57 3.07 -15.46
CA LYS A 49 13.66 3.97 -16.16
C LYS A 49 12.39 3.23 -16.57
N ILE A 50 11.24 3.82 -16.27
CA ILE A 50 9.92 3.32 -16.69
C ILE A 50 9.44 4.12 -17.89
N PRO A 51 9.29 3.51 -19.07
CA PRO A 51 8.66 4.20 -20.20
C PRO A 51 7.16 4.36 -19.90
N TYR A 52 6.65 5.58 -19.97
CA TYR A 52 5.22 5.87 -19.81
C TYR A 52 4.77 6.95 -20.81
N ARG A 53 3.46 7.04 -21.00
CA ARG A 53 2.83 8.12 -21.77
C ARG A 53 1.65 8.69 -20.98
N LEU A 54 1.44 9.98 -21.08
CA LEU A 54 0.25 10.62 -20.55
C LEU A 54 -0.91 10.39 -21.52
N VAL A 55 -2.03 10.00 -20.98
CA VAL A 55 -3.28 9.79 -21.74
C VAL A 55 -4.42 10.53 -21.05
N ALA A 56 -5.58 10.60 -21.70
CA ALA A 56 -6.78 11.20 -21.12
C ALA A 56 -7.21 10.46 -19.85
N ARG A 57 -7.82 11.19 -18.91
CA ARG A 57 -8.38 10.62 -17.68
C ARG A 57 -9.48 9.62 -18.01
N ARG A 58 -9.47 8.48 -17.32
CA ARG A 58 -10.54 7.49 -17.42
C ARG A 58 -11.79 7.96 -16.66
N PRO A 59 -13.02 7.62 -17.09
CA PRO A 59 -14.21 7.83 -16.29
C PRO A 59 -14.08 7.18 -14.91
N GLY A 60 -14.42 7.92 -13.86
CA GLY A 60 -14.31 7.45 -12.47
C GLY A 60 -12.95 7.66 -11.80
N ASP A 61 -11.92 8.08 -12.52
CA ASP A 61 -10.64 8.44 -11.88
C ASP A 61 -10.82 9.66 -10.97
N ILE A 62 -10.40 9.54 -9.71
CA ILE A 62 -10.38 10.63 -8.75
C ILE A 62 -8.98 11.23 -8.64
N ALA A 63 -8.92 12.54 -8.37
CA ALA A 63 -7.64 13.25 -8.31
C ALA A 63 -6.80 12.88 -7.09
N THR A 64 -7.45 12.58 -5.97
CA THR A 64 -6.79 12.28 -4.69
C THR A 64 -7.58 11.21 -3.96
N CYS A 65 -6.88 10.19 -3.46
CA CYS A 65 -7.44 9.14 -2.62
C CYS A 65 -6.38 8.69 -1.61
N TYR A 66 -6.68 8.86 -0.33
CA TYR A 66 -5.89 8.31 0.77
C TYR A 66 -6.79 8.09 1.96
N SER A 67 -6.39 7.21 2.87
CA SER A 67 -7.17 6.87 4.05
C SER A 67 -6.69 7.67 5.28
N ASP A 68 -7.60 7.88 6.22
CA ASP A 68 -7.27 8.29 7.59
C ASP A 68 -7.12 7.02 8.46
N PRO A 69 -5.90 6.66 8.90
CA PRO A 69 -5.65 5.49 9.74
C PRO A 69 -5.72 5.77 11.24
N SER A 70 -6.21 6.94 11.68
CA SER A 70 -6.18 7.36 13.09
C SER A 70 -6.90 6.40 14.04
N LEU A 71 -8.01 5.82 13.62
CA LEU A 71 -8.73 4.82 14.41
C LEU A 71 -7.92 3.53 14.58
N ALA A 72 -7.26 3.06 13.54
CA ALA A 72 -6.38 1.89 13.62
C ALA A 72 -5.17 2.15 14.54
N ALA A 73 -4.61 3.36 14.50
CA ALA A 73 -3.55 3.75 15.42
C ALA A 73 -4.01 3.72 16.88
N LYS A 74 -5.19 4.26 17.15
CA LYS A 74 -5.76 4.37 18.51
C LYS A 74 -6.17 3.00 19.07
N GLU A 75 -6.90 2.20 18.32
CA GLU A 75 -7.54 0.98 18.82
C GLU A 75 -6.72 -0.28 18.61
N LEU A 76 -5.96 -0.35 17.51
CA LEU A 76 -5.14 -1.49 17.19
C LEU A 76 -3.65 -1.28 17.53
N ASN A 77 -3.27 -0.07 17.98
CA ASN A 77 -1.85 0.32 18.10
C ASN A 77 -1.08 0.00 16.79
N TRP A 78 -1.71 0.34 15.65
CA TRP A 78 -1.16 0.04 14.33
C TRP A 78 -0.87 1.32 13.56
N THR A 79 0.32 1.41 13.02
CA THR A 79 0.72 2.43 12.05
C THR A 79 1.55 1.80 10.94
N ALA A 80 1.45 2.33 9.72
CA ALA A 80 2.28 1.89 8.62
C ALA A 80 3.76 2.23 8.91
N GLN A 81 4.64 1.25 8.80
CA GLN A 81 6.07 1.38 9.09
C GLN A 81 6.94 1.46 7.83
N ARG A 82 6.41 0.97 6.70
CA ARG A 82 7.15 0.87 5.44
C ARG A 82 6.68 1.94 4.48
N GLY A 83 7.61 2.84 4.14
CA GLY A 83 7.37 3.95 3.22
C GLY A 83 7.40 3.52 1.75
N LEU A 84 7.19 4.51 0.87
CA LEU A 84 7.08 4.31 -0.57
C LEU A 84 8.33 3.68 -1.18
N GLU A 85 9.52 4.07 -0.73
CA GLU A 85 10.79 3.49 -1.22
C GLU A 85 10.85 1.98 -1.00
N GLN A 86 10.50 1.52 0.21
CA GLN A 86 10.50 0.09 0.53
C GLN A 86 9.45 -0.65 -0.30
N MET A 87 8.26 -0.06 -0.49
CA MET A 87 7.23 -0.64 -1.36
C MET A 87 7.76 -0.86 -2.78
N MET A 88 8.46 0.12 -3.35
CA MET A 88 8.99 0.03 -4.71
C MET A 88 10.12 -1.00 -4.84
N LYS A 89 11.02 -1.08 -3.84
CA LYS A 89 12.09 -2.08 -3.81
C LYS A 89 11.53 -3.51 -3.73
N ASP A 90 10.61 -3.76 -2.83
CA ASP A 90 10.05 -5.09 -2.62
C ASP A 90 9.18 -5.52 -3.81
N THR A 91 8.41 -4.60 -4.39
CA THR A 91 7.65 -4.85 -5.62
C THR A 91 8.57 -5.27 -6.77
N TRP A 92 9.66 -4.54 -7.00
CA TRP A 92 10.61 -4.88 -8.06
C TRP A 92 11.35 -6.17 -7.78
N ASN A 93 11.76 -6.39 -6.53
CA ASN A 93 12.41 -7.64 -6.15
C ASN A 93 11.51 -8.86 -6.42
N TRP A 94 10.23 -8.75 -6.08
CA TRP A 94 9.27 -9.81 -6.39
C TRP A 94 9.10 -9.99 -7.90
N GLN A 95 8.85 -8.91 -8.65
CA GLN A 95 8.59 -8.96 -10.10
C GLN A 95 9.75 -9.55 -10.89
N LYS A 96 10.98 -9.17 -10.59
CA LYS A 96 12.16 -9.72 -11.32
C LYS A 96 12.41 -11.20 -11.02
N ASN A 97 12.05 -11.67 -9.83
CA ASN A 97 12.17 -13.09 -9.44
C ASN A 97 10.97 -13.92 -9.92
N ASN A 98 9.86 -13.29 -10.23
CA ASN A 98 8.61 -13.92 -10.65
C ASN A 98 8.06 -13.26 -11.93
N PRO A 99 8.81 -13.23 -13.05
CA PRO A 99 8.41 -12.49 -14.25
C PRO A 99 7.12 -13.01 -14.90
N LYS A 100 6.74 -14.24 -14.61
CA LYS A 100 5.52 -14.89 -15.09
C LYS A 100 4.42 -15.02 -14.00
N GLY A 101 4.60 -14.35 -12.86
CA GLY A 101 3.74 -14.51 -11.70
C GLY A 101 4.03 -15.77 -10.89
N TYR A 102 3.06 -16.22 -10.09
CA TYR A 102 3.17 -17.52 -9.43
C TYR A 102 3.18 -18.63 -10.48
N ARG A 103 4.09 -19.57 -10.29
CA ARG A 103 4.05 -20.84 -11.03
C ARG A 103 3.30 -21.83 -10.14
N ASP A 104 2.30 -22.46 -10.70
CA ASP A 104 1.68 -23.64 -10.11
C ASP A 104 2.70 -24.79 -10.09
#